data_4ae0e0dcaaba9d350b3ee9180d8b75fc
#
_entry.id   4ae0e0dcaaba9d350b3ee9180d8b75fc
#
_cell.length_a   1.000
_cell.length_b   1.000
_cell.length_c   1.000
_cell.angle_alpha   90.00
_cell.angle_beta   90.00
_cell.angle_gamma   90.00
#
_symmetry.space_group_name_H-M   'P 1'
#
loop_
_entity.id
_entity.type
_entity.pdbx_description
1 polymer ?
#
loop_
_entity_poly.entity_id
_entity_poly.type
_entity_poly.pdbx_seq_one_letter_code
_entity_poly.pdbx_strand_id
1 'polypeptide(L)'
;MACGEFSLIARYFDRVRSSRLDVETGIGDDCALLNIPEKQTLAISTDTLVAGNHFLPNIDPADLAYKALAVNLSDLAAMGADPAWLTLALTLPEVDEPWLEAFSDSLFALLNYYDMQLIGGDTTRGPLSMTLGIHGYIPAGRALKRSGAKPGDWIYITGTPGDSAAGLAVLQNRLQVSEETDAHYLIQRHLRPTPRILHGQALRDIASATIDLSDGLISDLGHIVKASGCGARVDVDALPKSDAMMRHVDDGQALRWALSGGEDYELCFTVPELNRGALDVAIGQLGVPFTCIGQMSADIEGLNFVRDGMPVTFDWKGYDHFATP
;
A
#
# COMPACT_ATOMS: atom_id res chain seq x y z
N MET A 1 20.30 32.84 -8.74
CA MET A 1 20.55 32.81 -7.28
C MET A 1 20.10 31.43 -6.82
N ALA A 2 20.91 30.73 -6.03
CA ALA A 2 20.49 29.41 -5.51
C ALA A 2 19.19 29.59 -4.69
N CYS A 3 18.20 28.77 -4.97
CA CYS A 3 16.95 28.76 -4.23
C CYS A 3 17.27 28.28 -2.80
N GLY A 4 17.05 29.12 -1.80
CA GLY A 4 17.22 28.71 -0.40
C GLY A 4 16.08 27.80 0.04
N GLU A 5 16.28 27.04 1.13
CA GLU A 5 15.32 26.07 1.68
C GLU A 5 13.91 26.65 1.82
N PHE A 6 13.76 27.80 2.49
CA PHE A 6 12.43 28.43 2.66
C PHE A 6 11.78 28.86 1.34
N SER A 7 12.58 29.29 0.36
CA SER A 7 12.07 29.64 -0.97
C SER A 7 11.59 28.39 -1.71
N LEU A 8 12.27 27.26 -1.53
CA LEU A 8 11.90 25.98 -2.08
C LEU A 8 10.58 25.48 -1.47
N ILE A 9 10.47 25.50 -0.13
CA ILE A 9 9.25 25.12 0.57
C ILE A 9 8.07 25.97 0.12
N ALA A 10 8.22 27.30 0.11
CA ALA A 10 7.16 28.21 -0.31
C ALA A 10 6.72 27.99 -1.77
N ARG A 11 7.66 27.66 -2.66
CA ARG A 11 7.36 27.50 -4.08
C ARG A 11 6.74 26.15 -4.43
N TYR A 12 7.24 25.06 -3.83
CA TYR A 12 6.89 23.70 -4.24
C TYR A 12 5.95 22.98 -3.27
N PHE A 13 5.93 23.35 -2.00
CA PHE A 13 5.17 22.62 -0.98
C PHE A 13 4.10 23.44 -0.25
N ASP A 14 4.19 24.77 -0.22
CA ASP A 14 3.12 25.63 0.29
C ASP A 14 2.13 26.00 -0.83
N ARG A 15 1.40 25.00 -1.33
CA ARG A 15 0.47 25.13 -2.46
C ARG A 15 -0.99 24.93 -2.06
N VAL A 16 -1.32 25.07 -0.79
CA VAL A 16 -2.68 24.85 -0.32
C VAL A 16 -3.61 25.92 -0.86
N ARG A 17 -4.51 25.57 -1.77
CA ARG A 17 -5.49 26.49 -2.38
C ARG A 17 -6.68 26.77 -1.43
N SER A 18 -7.08 25.79 -0.63
CA SER A 18 -8.09 25.91 0.43
C SER A 18 -7.68 25.02 1.59
N SER A 19 -7.55 25.62 2.77
CA SER A 19 -7.27 24.84 3.98
C SER A 19 -8.48 23.97 4.33
N ARG A 20 -8.23 22.74 4.75
CA ARG A 20 -9.26 21.90 5.37
C ARG A 20 -9.78 22.59 6.64
N LEU A 21 -11.05 22.42 6.95
CA LEU A 21 -11.67 23.02 8.13
C LEU A 21 -11.09 22.51 9.46
N ASP A 22 -10.47 21.33 9.42
CA ASP A 22 -9.82 20.70 10.56
C ASP A 22 -8.34 21.08 10.74
N VAL A 23 -7.79 21.93 9.85
CA VAL A 23 -6.45 22.50 9.98
C VAL A 23 -6.56 23.94 10.45
N GLU A 24 -6.21 24.17 11.72
CA GLU A 24 -6.16 25.50 12.32
C GLU A 24 -4.89 26.25 11.88
N THR A 25 -3.74 25.56 11.92
CA THR A 25 -2.44 26.05 11.45
C THR A 25 -1.76 24.96 10.65
N GLY A 26 -1.28 25.28 9.44
CA GLY A 26 -0.54 24.37 8.56
C GLY A 26 0.92 24.77 8.42
N ILE A 27 1.46 24.72 7.18
CA ILE A 27 2.81 25.14 6.84
C ILE A 27 2.99 26.63 7.17
N GLY A 28 4.12 26.99 7.81
CA GLY A 28 4.50 28.38 8.07
C GLY A 28 4.66 28.74 9.54
N ASP A 29 4.36 27.83 10.46
CA ASP A 29 4.62 27.95 11.89
C ASP A 29 5.45 26.75 12.38
N ASP A 30 5.93 26.77 13.63
CA ASP A 30 6.76 25.73 14.23
C ASP A 30 6.06 24.35 14.28
N CYS A 31 4.74 24.33 14.37
CA CYS A 31 3.91 23.13 14.39
C CYS A 31 2.59 23.34 13.65
N ALA A 32 2.08 22.28 13.04
CA ALA A 32 0.69 22.25 12.59
C ALA A 32 -0.26 22.08 13.78
N LEU A 33 -1.38 22.82 13.77
CA LEU A 33 -2.47 22.70 14.75
C LEU A 33 -3.70 22.12 14.05
N LEU A 34 -4.21 21.02 14.60
CA LEU A 34 -5.24 20.20 13.96
C LEU A 34 -6.41 19.96 14.93
N ASN A 35 -7.62 20.08 14.43
CA ASN A 35 -8.84 19.78 15.15
C ASN A 35 -9.35 18.39 14.78
N ILE A 36 -9.24 17.42 15.68
CA ILE A 36 -9.74 16.06 15.44
C ILE A 36 -11.26 16.07 15.67
N PRO A 37 -12.09 15.62 14.69
CA PRO A 37 -13.53 15.57 14.84
C PRO A 37 -13.96 14.66 16.00
N GLU A 38 -15.05 15.02 16.66
CA GLU A 38 -15.62 14.21 17.75
C GLU A 38 -15.95 12.78 17.28
N LYS A 39 -15.79 11.82 18.18
CA LYS A 39 -16.08 10.38 17.93
C LYS A 39 -15.24 9.75 16.82
N GLN A 40 -14.09 10.35 16.50
CA GLN A 40 -13.09 9.78 15.61
C GLN A 40 -11.85 9.34 16.40
N THR A 41 -11.19 8.33 15.90
CA THR A 41 -9.85 7.91 16.34
C THR A 41 -8.85 8.34 15.28
N LEU A 42 -7.77 8.99 15.69
CA LEU A 42 -6.68 9.34 14.79
C LEU A 42 -5.84 8.10 14.46
N ALA A 43 -5.67 7.81 13.19
CA ALA A 43 -4.76 6.81 12.66
C ALA A 43 -3.52 7.52 12.09
N ILE A 44 -2.34 7.02 12.43
CA ILE A 44 -1.05 7.58 11.98
C ILE A 44 -0.17 6.42 11.49
N SER A 45 0.44 6.59 10.32
CA SER A 45 1.51 5.73 9.83
C SER A 45 2.67 6.55 9.29
N THR A 46 3.83 5.93 9.13
CA THR A 46 5.03 6.59 8.62
C THR A 46 5.89 5.60 7.86
N ASP A 47 6.17 5.92 6.59
CA ASP A 47 7.10 5.17 5.75
C ASP A 47 8.25 6.04 5.26
N THR A 48 9.41 5.40 5.13
CA THR A 48 10.61 6.02 4.56
C THR A 48 11.00 5.29 3.28
N LEU A 49 11.12 6.03 2.19
CA LEU A 49 11.60 5.54 0.91
C LEU A 49 13.02 6.04 0.65
N VAL A 50 13.92 5.13 0.29
CA VAL A 50 15.34 5.40 0.05
C VAL A 50 15.70 4.96 -1.37
N ALA A 51 16.40 5.82 -2.11
CA ALA A 51 16.85 5.51 -3.46
C ALA A 51 17.76 4.26 -3.50
N GLY A 52 17.53 3.38 -4.47
CA GLY A 52 18.26 2.13 -4.64
C GLY A 52 17.77 0.99 -3.75
N ASN A 53 16.89 1.25 -2.78
CA ASN A 53 16.27 0.23 -1.94
C ASN A 53 14.76 0.10 -2.24
N HIS A 54 14.01 1.18 -2.08
CA HIS A 54 12.55 1.20 -2.28
C HIS A 54 12.13 1.64 -3.68
N PHE A 55 13.03 2.30 -4.40
CA PHE A 55 12.78 2.74 -5.77
C PHE A 55 14.09 2.81 -6.57
N LEU A 56 13.97 2.66 -7.88
CA LEU A 56 15.10 2.73 -8.78
C LEU A 56 15.65 4.17 -8.84
N PRO A 57 16.98 4.37 -8.83
CA PRO A 57 17.57 5.72 -8.81
C PRO A 57 17.16 6.63 -9.98
N ASN A 58 16.72 6.05 -11.09
CA ASN A 58 16.28 6.73 -12.31
C ASN A 58 14.76 6.80 -12.46
N ILE A 59 14.01 6.60 -11.38
CA ILE A 59 12.54 6.73 -11.40
C ILE A 59 12.15 8.16 -11.79
N ASP A 60 11.08 8.30 -12.57
CA ASP A 60 10.49 9.61 -12.84
C ASP A 60 10.00 10.27 -11.54
N PRO A 61 10.29 11.56 -11.31
CA PRO A 61 9.91 12.24 -10.07
C PRO A 61 8.39 12.26 -9.82
N ALA A 62 7.57 12.31 -10.88
CA ALA A 62 6.13 12.25 -10.74
C ALA A 62 5.65 10.85 -10.30
N ASP A 63 6.28 9.78 -10.81
CA ASP A 63 6.00 8.42 -10.38
C ASP A 63 6.46 8.18 -8.93
N LEU A 64 7.62 8.74 -8.58
CA LEU A 64 8.15 8.65 -7.21
C LEU A 64 7.22 9.32 -6.20
N ALA A 65 6.74 10.53 -6.50
CA ALA A 65 5.81 11.24 -5.62
C ALA A 65 4.49 10.49 -5.46
N TYR A 66 3.96 9.95 -6.57
CA TYR A 66 2.76 9.12 -6.55
C TYR A 66 2.97 7.88 -5.68
N LYS A 67 4.03 7.10 -5.94
CA LYS A 67 4.36 5.89 -5.19
C LYS A 67 4.50 6.20 -3.71
N ALA A 68 5.29 7.21 -3.35
CA ALA A 68 5.55 7.56 -1.97
C ALA A 68 4.26 7.87 -1.18
N LEU A 69 3.30 8.60 -1.76
CA LEU A 69 2.02 8.84 -1.10
C LEU A 69 1.12 7.61 -1.13
N ALA A 70 1.10 6.86 -2.25
CA ALA A 70 0.23 5.70 -2.42
C ALA A 70 0.56 4.57 -1.43
N VAL A 71 1.84 4.29 -1.16
CA VAL A 71 2.23 3.25 -0.20
C VAL A 71 1.77 3.60 1.22
N ASN A 72 1.92 4.85 1.63
CA ASN A 72 1.42 5.33 2.92
C ASN A 72 -0.12 5.30 3.00
N LEU A 73 -0.81 5.66 1.91
CA LEU A 73 -2.28 5.55 1.83
C LEU A 73 -2.75 4.09 1.98
N SER A 74 -1.94 3.12 1.58
CA SER A 74 -2.24 1.69 1.74
C SER A 74 -2.38 1.30 3.21
N ASP A 75 -1.55 1.82 4.10
CA ASP A 75 -1.68 1.61 5.54
C ASP A 75 -3.02 2.13 6.07
N LEU A 76 -3.42 3.34 5.64
CA LEU A 76 -4.73 3.87 6.01
C LEU A 76 -5.88 3.02 5.46
N ALA A 77 -5.74 2.50 4.24
CA ALA A 77 -6.71 1.57 3.66
C ALA A 77 -6.83 0.29 4.48
N ALA A 78 -5.70 -0.30 4.89
CA ALA A 78 -5.67 -1.51 5.72
C ALA A 78 -6.35 -1.32 7.07
N MET A 79 -6.30 -0.10 7.63
CA MET A 79 -6.99 0.25 8.87
C MET A 79 -8.44 0.71 8.67
N GLY A 80 -8.88 0.86 7.41
CA GLY A 80 -10.17 1.43 7.07
C GLY A 80 -10.27 2.92 7.44
N ALA A 81 -9.19 3.68 7.37
CA ALA A 81 -9.17 5.10 7.72
C ALA A 81 -9.61 5.99 6.56
N ASP A 82 -10.15 7.15 6.91
CA ASP A 82 -10.40 8.26 6.00
C ASP A 82 -9.15 9.14 5.96
N PRO A 83 -8.42 9.29 4.84
CA PRO A 83 -7.22 10.10 4.75
C PRO A 83 -7.49 11.57 5.08
N ALA A 84 -6.53 12.26 5.72
CA ALA A 84 -6.71 13.66 6.09
C ALA A 84 -5.46 14.52 5.89
N TRP A 85 -4.32 14.14 6.47
CA TRP A 85 -3.14 14.99 6.48
C TRP A 85 -1.87 14.23 6.14
N LEU A 86 -0.91 14.97 5.65
CA LEU A 86 0.44 14.49 5.32
C LEU A 86 1.49 15.41 5.92
N THR A 87 2.57 14.83 6.44
CA THR A 87 3.86 15.48 6.64
C THR A 87 4.90 14.86 5.72
N LEU A 88 5.84 15.66 5.20
CA LEU A 88 6.88 15.21 4.28
C LEU A 88 8.26 15.70 4.73
N ALA A 89 9.13 14.79 5.13
CA ALA A 89 10.56 15.06 5.28
C ALA A 89 11.28 14.58 4.01
N LEU A 90 11.86 15.51 3.24
CA LEU A 90 12.49 15.27 1.95
C LEU A 90 13.98 15.57 2.01
N THR A 91 14.80 14.57 1.69
CA THR A 91 16.26 14.74 1.56
C THR A 91 16.64 14.70 0.08
N LEU A 92 17.32 15.73 -0.39
CA LEU A 92 17.72 15.91 -1.78
C LEU A 92 19.25 16.02 -1.90
N PRO A 93 19.89 15.43 -2.93
CA PRO A 93 21.32 15.60 -3.16
C PRO A 93 21.66 17.03 -3.61
N GLU A 94 20.79 17.64 -4.39
CA GLU A 94 20.87 18.99 -4.92
C GLU A 94 19.49 19.54 -5.23
N VAL A 95 19.40 20.85 -5.48
CA VAL A 95 18.15 21.50 -5.91
C VAL A 95 18.04 21.40 -7.42
N ASP A 96 17.14 20.56 -7.90
CA ASP A 96 16.74 20.44 -9.31
C ASP A 96 15.30 20.95 -9.45
N GLU A 97 15.13 22.15 -10.00
CA GLU A 97 13.81 22.79 -10.11
C GLU A 97 12.84 21.99 -10.99
N PRO A 98 13.21 21.45 -12.18
CA PRO A 98 12.36 20.55 -12.96
C PRO A 98 11.92 19.30 -12.23
N TRP A 99 12.84 18.67 -11.48
CA TRP A 99 12.54 17.51 -10.66
C TRP A 99 11.51 17.84 -9.57
N LEU A 100 11.73 18.95 -8.85
CA LEU A 100 10.85 19.41 -7.77
C LEU A 100 9.46 19.80 -8.29
N GLU A 101 9.36 20.40 -9.47
CA GLU A 101 8.09 20.74 -10.09
C GLU A 101 7.29 19.48 -10.42
N ALA A 102 7.89 18.49 -11.11
CA ALA A 102 7.23 17.25 -11.46
C ALA A 102 6.82 16.45 -10.21
N PHE A 103 7.71 16.37 -9.20
CA PHE A 103 7.43 15.70 -7.94
C PHE A 103 6.26 16.34 -7.20
N SER A 104 6.33 17.67 -6.98
CA SER A 104 5.29 18.37 -6.24
C SER A 104 3.95 18.39 -6.97
N ASP A 105 3.92 18.55 -8.30
CA ASP A 105 2.68 18.51 -9.07
C ASP A 105 1.97 17.16 -8.94
N SER A 106 2.69 16.04 -9.03
CA SER A 106 2.14 14.71 -8.85
C SER A 106 1.67 14.46 -7.41
N LEU A 107 2.46 14.90 -6.41
CA LEU A 107 2.10 14.80 -5.00
C LEU A 107 0.77 15.52 -4.71
N PHE A 108 0.67 16.80 -5.13
CA PHE A 108 -0.53 17.59 -4.90
C PHE A 108 -1.74 17.11 -5.71
N ALA A 109 -1.53 16.55 -6.90
CA ALA A 109 -2.63 15.92 -7.65
C ALA A 109 -3.26 14.76 -6.85
N LEU A 110 -2.43 13.91 -6.24
CA LEU A 110 -2.92 12.78 -5.46
C LEU A 110 -3.48 13.22 -4.09
N LEU A 111 -2.87 14.21 -3.42
CA LEU A 111 -3.43 14.81 -2.20
C LEU A 111 -4.84 15.37 -2.45
N ASN A 112 -5.02 16.12 -3.55
CA ASN A 112 -6.31 16.67 -3.92
C ASN A 112 -7.34 15.58 -4.24
N TYR A 113 -6.92 14.48 -4.88
CA TYR A 113 -7.81 13.36 -5.19
C TYR A 113 -8.39 12.71 -3.92
N TYR A 114 -7.58 12.60 -2.86
CA TYR A 114 -8.01 12.02 -1.58
C TYR A 114 -8.47 13.06 -0.55
N ASP A 115 -8.66 14.32 -0.95
CA ASP A 115 -9.03 15.43 -0.07
C ASP A 115 -8.09 15.57 1.14
N MET A 116 -6.79 15.45 0.90
CA MET A 116 -5.74 15.54 1.92
C MET A 116 -5.03 16.88 1.86
N GLN A 117 -4.42 17.27 2.98
CA GLN A 117 -3.59 18.45 3.07
C GLN A 117 -2.18 18.11 3.55
N LEU A 118 -1.16 18.63 2.84
CA LEU A 118 0.20 18.70 3.37
C LEU A 118 0.23 19.79 4.45
N ILE A 119 0.58 19.39 5.68
CA ILE A 119 0.49 20.26 6.86
C ILE A 119 1.86 20.69 7.40
N GLY A 120 2.95 20.08 6.94
CA GLY A 120 4.30 20.36 7.40
C GLY A 120 5.31 19.39 6.85
N GLY A 121 6.54 19.52 7.31
CA GLY A 121 7.63 18.65 6.92
C GLY A 121 8.99 19.31 7.09
N ASP A 122 9.99 18.75 6.42
CA ASP A 122 11.37 19.22 6.42
C ASP A 122 11.99 19.03 5.04
N THR A 123 12.96 19.86 4.68
CA THR A 123 13.72 19.70 3.44
C THR A 123 15.18 19.88 3.73
N THR A 124 15.98 18.85 3.50
CA THR A 124 17.42 18.88 3.81
C THR A 124 18.26 18.32 2.67
N ARG A 125 19.57 18.50 2.76
CA ARG A 125 20.52 18.01 1.76
C ARG A 125 21.14 16.68 2.19
N GLY A 126 21.11 15.69 1.29
CA GLY A 126 21.73 14.38 1.49
C GLY A 126 21.36 13.41 0.37
N PRO A 127 21.62 12.10 0.53
CA PRO A 127 21.16 11.09 -0.42
C PRO A 127 19.63 11.12 -0.56
N LEU A 128 19.14 10.97 -1.81
CA LEU A 128 17.69 11.04 -2.08
C LEU A 128 16.92 10.03 -1.24
N SER A 129 16.10 10.57 -0.35
CA SER A 129 15.16 9.82 0.48
C SER A 129 14.01 10.71 0.92
N MET A 130 12.91 10.10 1.28
CA MET A 130 11.75 10.80 1.79
C MET A 130 11.06 9.99 2.87
N THR A 131 10.57 10.69 3.89
CA THR A 131 9.73 10.11 4.93
C THR A 131 8.40 10.84 4.92
N LEU A 132 7.33 10.07 4.75
CA LEU A 132 5.97 10.58 4.78
C LEU A 132 5.30 10.13 6.07
N GLY A 133 4.75 11.09 6.82
CA GLY A 133 3.86 10.80 7.94
C GLY A 133 2.43 11.02 7.50
N ILE A 134 1.65 9.95 7.42
CA ILE A 134 0.26 10.02 6.97
C ILE A 134 -0.70 9.91 8.15
N HIS A 135 -1.77 10.68 8.09
CA HIS A 135 -2.76 10.78 9.15
C HIS A 135 -4.16 10.67 8.57
N GLY A 136 -5.03 9.99 9.29
CA GLY A 136 -6.43 9.81 8.90
C GLY A 136 -7.34 9.59 10.09
N TYR A 137 -8.63 9.51 9.83
CA TYR A 137 -9.65 9.26 10.86
C TYR A 137 -10.30 7.91 10.70
N ILE A 138 -10.72 7.35 11.82
CA ILE A 138 -11.54 6.15 11.85
C ILE A 138 -12.68 6.40 12.84
N PRO A 139 -13.93 6.13 12.50
CA PRO A 139 -15.01 6.19 13.48
C PRO A 139 -14.66 5.34 14.72
N ALA A 140 -14.85 5.91 15.91
CA ALA A 140 -14.42 5.27 17.16
C ALA A 140 -14.95 3.83 17.27
N GLY A 141 -14.05 2.89 17.52
CA GLY A 141 -14.38 1.48 17.64
C GLY A 141 -14.50 0.69 16.32
N ARG A 142 -14.31 1.33 15.15
CA ARG A 142 -14.47 0.68 13.83
C ARG A 142 -13.16 0.48 13.07
N ALA A 143 -12.02 0.61 13.73
CA ALA A 143 -10.72 0.35 13.12
C ALA A 143 -10.58 -1.12 12.74
N LEU A 144 -10.20 -1.37 11.49
CA LEU A 144 -9.72 -2.65 11.04
C LEU A 144 -8.34 -2.90 11.64
N LYS A 145 -8.00 -4.16 11.93
CA LYS A 145 -6.73 -4.52 12.57
C LYS A 145 -6.20 -5.82 11.99
N ARG A 146 -4.93 -6.08 12.18
CA ARG A 146 -4.32 -7.39 11.87
C ARG A 146 -4.83 -8.49 12.82
N SER A 147 -5.31 -8.14 14.01
CA SER A 147 -5.89 -9.05 15.00
C SER A 147 -7.41 -9.11 14.89
N GLY A 148 -8.00 -10.25 15.19
CA GLY A 148 -9.46 -10.41 15.25
C GLY A 148 -10.00 -11.52 14.35
N ALA A 149 -9.17 -12.07 13.46
CA ALA A 149 -9.52 -13.27 12.71
C ALA A 149 -9.78 -14.46 13.63
N LYS A 150 -10.76 -15.27 13.28
CA LYS A 150 -11.15 -16.46 14.04
C LYS A 150 -11.11 -17.70 13.15
N PRO A 151 -10.89 -18.89 13.72
CA PRO A 151 -11.06 -20.13 12.98
C PRO A 151 -12.43 -20.17 12.29
N GLY A 152 -12.43 -20.52 11.00
CA GLY A 152 -13.62 -20.53 10.16
C GLY A 152 -13.81 -19.25 9.34
N ASP A 153 -13.12 -18.15 9.65
CA ASP A 153 -13.15 -16.95 8.81
C ASP A 153 -12.49 -17.21 7.45
N TRP A 154 -13.10 -16.71 6.40
CA TRP A 154 -12.61 -16.83 5.03
C TRP A 154 -11.58 -15.75 4.72
N ILE A 155 -10.51 -16.13 4.02
CA ILE A 155 -9.42 -15.24 3.64
C ILE A 155 -9.65 -14.75 2.21
N TYR A 156 -9.63 -13.46 2.03
CA TYR A 156 -9.79 -12.79 0.74
C TYR A 156 -8.59 -11.87 0.44
N ILE A 157 -8.35 -11.68 -0.86
CA ILE A 157 -7.42 -10.65 -1.34
C ILE A 157 -8.11 -9.81 -2.42
N THR A 158 -7.75 -8.53 -2.53
CA THR A 158 -8.13 -7.68 -3.67
C THR A 158 -7.11 -7.79 -4.79
N GLY A 159 -7.53 -7.52 -6.03
CA GLY A 159 -6.66 -7.42 -7.20
C GLY A 159 -5.88 -8.68 -7.53
N THR A 160 -4.69 -8.52 -8.08
CA THR A 160 -3.80 -9.58 -8.57
C THR A 160 -2.39 -9.39 -8.01
N PRO A 161 -2.06 -10.04 -6.88
CA PRO A 161 -0.73 -9.94 -6.27
C PRO A 161 0.35 -10.53 -7.19
N GLY A 162 1.56 -9.95 -7.12
CA GLY A 162 2.71 -10.31 -7.94
C GLY A 162 2.89 -9.44 -9.18
N ASP A 163 1.89 -8.66 -9.58
CA ASP A 163 1.98 -7.75 -10.72
C ASP A 163 3.05 -6.68 -10.51
N SER A 164 3.21 -6.17 -9.29
CA SER A 164 4.27 -5.22 -8.95
C SER A 164 5.67 -5.83 -9.12
N ALA A 165 5.87 -7.05 -8.64
CA ALA A 165 7.14 -7.77 -8.81
C ALA A 165 7.46 -8.04 -10.29
N ALA A 166 6.44 -8.35 -11.10
CA ALA A 166 6.60 -8.49 -12.55
C ALA A 166 6.97 -7.14 -13.19
N GLY A 167 6.32 -6.05 -12.80
CA GLY A 167 6.63 -4.69 -13.27
C GLY A 167 8.05 -4.26 -12.94
N LEU A 168 8.51 -4.53 -11.71
CA LEU A 168 9.92 -4.31 -11.33
C LEU A 168 10.88 -5.14 -12.17
N ALA A 169 10.53 -6.39 -12.47
CA ALA A 169 11.36 -7.25 -13.33
C ALA A 169 11.46 -6.71 -14.76
N VAL A 170 10.39 -6.10 -15.29
CA VAL A 170 10.42 -5.40 -16.60
C VAL A 170 11.34 -4.18 -16.54
N LEU A 171 11.17 -3.31 -15.54
CA LEU A 171 12.00 -2.10 -15.35
C LEU A 171 13.49 -2.43 -15.19
N GLN A 172 13.80 -3.57 -14.60
CA GLN A 172 15.18 -4.06 -14.41
C GLN A 172 15.69 -4.90 -15.59
N ASN A 173 14.95 -5.00 -16.70
CA ASN A 173 15.27 -5.84 -17.86
C ASN A 173 15.47 -7.34 -17.53
N ARG A 174 14.87 -7.83 -16.43
CA ARG A 174 14.87 -9.25 -16.02
C ARG A 174 13.70 -10.03 -16.60
N LEU A 175 12.63 -9.35 -17.02
CA LEU A 175 11.50 -9.90 -17.74
C LEU A 175 11.36 -9.19 -19.09
N GLN A 176 11.32 -9.97 -20.17
CA GLN A 176 11.02 -9.45 -21.50
C GLN A 176 9.51 -9.60 -21.76
N VAL A 177 8.84 -8.50 -22.04
CA VAL A 177 7.41 -8.45 -22.35
C VAL A 177 7.26 -7.97 -23.79
N SER A 178 6.67 -8.79 -24.66
CA SER A 178 6.51 -8.50 -26.08
C SER A 178 5.40 -7.48 -26.36
N GLU A 179 4.33 -7.52 -25.55
CA GLU A 179 3.15 -6.67 -25.69
C GLU A 179 3.33 -5.37 -24.89
N GLU A 180 3.38 -4.23 -25.56
CA GLU A 180 3.56 -2.91 -24.93
C GLU A 180 2.48 -2.61 -23.89
N THR A 181 1.24 -3.03 -24.14
CA THR A 181 0.12 -2.87 -23.19
C THR A 181 0.34 -3.63 -21.89
N ASP A 182 0.88 -4.85 -21.96
CA ASP A 182 1.17 -5.66 -20.79
C ASP A 182 2.37 -5.10 -20.01
N ALA A 183 3.42 -4.70 -20.74
CA ALA A 183 4.57 -4.04 -20.12
C ALA A 183 4.15 -2.76 -19.37
N HIS A 184 3.33 -1.92 -20.02
CA HIS A 184 2.80 -0.70 -19.39
C HIS A 184 1.97 -1.03 -18.15
N TYR A 185 1.04 -1.98 -18.24
CA TYR A 185 0.20 -2.39 -17.11
C TYR A 185 1.07 -2.83 -15.91
N LEU A 186 2.00 -3.77 -16.11
CA LEU A 186 2.84 -4.29 -15.04
C LEU A 186 3.73 -3.20 -14.43
N ILE A 187 4.34 -2.36 -15.27
CA ILE A 187 5.14 -1.22 -14.80
C ILE A 187 4.30 -0.26 -13.96
N GLN A 188 3.07 0.06 -14.39
CA GLN A 188 2.18 0.93 -13.62
C GLN A 188 1.76 0.31 -12.29
N ARG A 189 1.57 -1.01 -12.22
CA ARG A 189 1.30 -1.70 -10.96
C ARG A 189 2.44 -1.52 -9.94
N HIS A 190 3.69 -1.42 -10.40
CA HIS A 190 4.86 -1.18 -9.56
C HIS A 190 5.06 0.30 -9.22
N LEU A 191 4.99 1.19 -10.21
CA LEU A 191 5.31 2.61 -10.03
C LEU A 191 4.14 3.39 -9.41
N ARG A 192 2.90 3.00 -9.73
CA ARG A 192 1.68 3.71 -9.30
C ARG A 192 0.64 2.74 -8.71
N PRO A 193 0.95 2.07 -7.58
CA PRO A 193 -0.03 1.22 -6.93
C PRO A 193 -1.28 2.02 -6.55
N THR A 194 -2.45 1.40 -6.62
CA THR A 194 -3.71 2.07 -6.28
C THR A 194 -4.13 1.72 -4.86
N PRO A 195 -4.05 2.66 -3.90
CA PRO A 195 -4.47 2.41 -2.53
C PRO A 195 -5.95 2.02 -2.44
N ARG A 196 -6.27 1.01 -1.67
CA ARG A 196 -7.61 0.44 -1.56
C ARG A 196 -8.47 1.16 -0.50
N ILE A 197 -8.42 2.49 -0.45
CA ILE A 197 -9.10 3.31 0.57
C ILE A 197 -10.59 2.99 0.66
N LEU A 198 -11.32 3.04 -0.46
CA LEU A 198 -12.77 2.76 -0.46
C LEU A 198 -13.09 1.33 -0.02
N HIS A 199 -12.23 0.36 -0.37
CA HIS A 199 -12.38 -1.03 0.07
C HIS A 199 -12.19 -1.13 1.59
N GLY A 200 -11.11 -0.56 2.13
CA GLY A 200 -10.87 -0.53 3.57
C GLY A 200 -12.02 0.09 4.35
N GLN A 201 -12.53 1.23 3.88
CA GLN A 201 -13.69 1.90 4.49
C GLN A 201 -14.95 1.02 4.46
N ALA A 202 -15.22 0.38 3.32
CA ALA A 202 -16.39 -0.49 3.16
C ALA A 202 -16.29 -1.81 3.95
N LEU A 203 -15.08 -2.27 4.25
CA LEU A 203 -14.83 -3.47 5.05
C LEU A 203 -14.99 -3.26 6.57
N ARG A 204 -15.13 -2.01 7.04
CA ARG A 204 -15.49 -1.73 8.44
C ARG A 204 -16.79 -2.51 8.79
N ASP A 205 -16.84 -3.16 9.92
CA ASP A 205 -17.96 -4.01 10.39
C ASP A 205 -18.20 -5.31 9.57
N ILE A 206 -17.43 -5.58 8.52
CA ILE A 206 -17.54 -6.79 7.70
C ILE A 206 -16.35 -7.70 7.94
N ALA A 207 -15.13 -7.16 7.80
CA ALA A 207 -13.91 -7.91 8.00
C ALA A 207 -13.58 -8.08 9.48
N SER A 208 -13.05 -9.24 9.85
CA SER A 208 -12.55 -9.54 11.19
C SER A 208 -11.10 -9.16 11.39
N ALA A 209 -10.28 -9.21 10.33
CA ALA A 209 -8.91 -8.71 10.29
C ALA A 209 -8.55 -8.24 8.89
N THR A 210 -7.58 -7.31 8.80
CA THR A 210 -7.12 -6.74 7.53
C THR A 210 -5.65 -6.34 7.62
N ILE A 211 -4.94 -6.46 6.50
CA ILE A 211 -3.58 -5.98 6.26
C ILE A 211 -3.45 -5.62 4.78
N ASP A 212 -2.58 -4.71 4.42
CA ASP A 212 -2.16 -4.51 3.04
C ASP A 212 -0.98 -5.44 2.67
N LEU A 213 -0.76 -5.64 1.38
CA LEU A 213 0.30 -6.51 0.85
C LEU A 213 1.49 -5.66 0.43
N SER A 214 2.40 -5.41 1.36
CA SER A 214 3.64 -4.65 1.17
C SER A 214 4.87 -5.53 0.99
N ASP A 215 4.97 -6.63 1.77
CA ASP A 215 6.12 -7.55 1.79
C ASP A 215 5.86 -8.89 1.11
N GLY A 216 4.65 -9.09 0.64
CA GLY A 216 4.15 -10.30 0.01
C GLY A 216 3.25 -11.13 0.90
N LEU A 217 2.33 -11.87 0.27
CA LEU A 217 1.22 -12.57 0.95
C LEU A 217 1.69 -13.50 2.09
N ILE A 218 2.82 -14.18 1.93
CA ILE A 218 3.36 -15.07 2.99
C ILE A 218 3.68 -14.27 4.25
N SER A 219 4.37 -13.14 4.12
CA SER A 219 4.72 -12.27 5.24
C SER A 219 3.47 -11.65 5.85
N ASP A 220 2.67 -11.01 5.03
CA ASP A 220 1.59 -10.14 5.48
C ASP A 220 0.42 -10.93 6.09
N LEU A 221 0.00 -12.03 5.45
CA LEU A 221 -0.97 -12.94 6.06
C LEU A 221 -0.41 -13.60 7.33
N GLY A 222 0.90 -13.85 7.37
CA GLY A 222 1.59 -14.33 8.58
C GLY A 222 1.42 -13.39 9.76
N HIS A 223 1.37 -12.07 9.52
CA HIS A 223 1.08 -11.09 10.58
C HIS A 223 -0.36 -11.19 11.09
N ILE A 224 -1.35 -11.42 10.22
CA ILE A 224 -2.74 -11.68 10.67
C ILE A 224 -2.80 -12.95 11.52
N VAL A 225 -2.19 -14.03 11.04
CA VAL A 225 -2.12 -15.33 11.75
C VAL A 225 -1.54 -15.14 13.14
N LYS A 226 -0.39 -14.49 13.25
CA LYS A 226 0.29 -14.22 14.52
C LYS A 226 -0.54 -13.33 15.45
N ALA A 227 -1.09 -12.24 14.93
CA ALA A 227 -1.85 -11.26 15.71
C ALA A 227 -3.21 -11.83 16.18
N SER A 228 -3.78 -12.78 15.44
CA SER A 228 -5.08 -13.40 15.75
C SER A 228 -4.95 -14.71 16.55
N GLY A 229 -3.76 -15.28 16.62
CA GLY A 229 -3.49 -16.50 17.39
C GLY A 229 -4.14 -17.78 16.82
N CYS A 230 -4.34 -17.83 15.50
CA CYS A 230 -4.85 -19.01 14.79
C CYS A 230 -4.12 -19.19 13.46
N GLY A 231 -4.10 -20.39 12.91
CA GLY A 231 -3.44 -20.68 11.65
C GLY A 231 -4.31 -20.39 10.44
N ALA A 232 -3.76 -20.55 9.24
CA ALA A 232 -4.46 -20.36 7.99
C ALA A 232 -4.11 -21.43 6.97
N ARG A 233 -5.10 -21.86 6.18
CA ARG A 233 -4.92 -22.69 4.99
C ARG A 233 -5.21 -21.85 3.75
N VAL A 234 -4.23 -21.77 2.86
CA VAL A 234 -4.30 -21.01 1.60
C VAL A 234 -4.29 -21.97 0.43
N ASP A 235 -5.27 -21.86 -0.44
CA ASP A 235 -5.33 -22.56 -1.71
C ASP A 235 -4.58 -21.74 -2.76
N VAL A 236 -3.41 -22.22 -3.20
CA VAL A 236 -2.58 -21.48 -4.16
C VAL A 236 -3.16 -21.49 -5.58
N ASP A 237 -4.05 -22.43 -5.89
CA ASP A 237 -4.73 -22.47 -7.19
C ASP A 237 -5.84 -21.40 -7.26
N ALA A 238 -6.34 -20.95 -6.12
CA ALA A 238 -7.30 -19.85 -6.03
C ALA A 238 -6.68 -18.46 -6.10
N LEU A 239 -5.34 -18.33 -6.04
CA LEU A 239 -4.68 -17.03 -6.11
C LEU A 239 -4.91 -16.37 -7.48
N PRO A 240 -5.50 -15.17 -7.51
CA PRO A 240 -5.71 -14.45 -8.76
C PRO A 240 -4.37 -13.98 -9.34
N LYS A 241 -4.21 -14.16 -10.63
CA LYS A 241 -3.03 -13.74 -11.40
C LYS A 241 -3.53 -12.95 -12.60
N SER A 242 -2.86 -11.87 -12.96
CA SER A 242 -3.28 -11.08 -14.12
C SER A 242 -2.93 -11.80 -15.43
N ASP A 243 -3.77 -11.62 -16.43
CA ASP A 243 -3.50 -12.12 -17.79
C ASP A 243 -2.21 -11.50 -18.34
N ALA A 244 -1.93 -10.24 -18.00
CA ALA A 244 -0.71 -9.55 -18.41
C ALA A 244 0.54 -10.25 -17.89
N MET A 245 0.55 -10.69 -16.63
CA MET A 245 1.68 -11.47 -16.07
C MET A 245 1.73 -12.89 -16.68
N MET A 246 0.60 -13.58 -16.75
CA MET A 246 0.53 -14.99 -17.18
C MET A 246 0.90 -15.22 -18.65
N ARG A 247 0.84 -14.19 -19.50
CA ARG A 247 1.31 -14.30 -20.88
C ARG A 247 2.83 -14.38 -21.01
N HIS A 248 3.58 -13.97 -19.97
CA HIS A 248 5.03 -13.77 -20.08
C HIS A 248 5.86 -14.61 -19.11
N VAL A 249 5.23 -15.26 -18.13
CA VAL A 249 5.91 -16.13 -17.17
C VAL A 249 5.16 -17.44 -16.96
N ASP A 250 5.86 -18.46 -16.51
CA ASP A 250 5.24 -19.72 -16.13
C ASP A 250 4.49 -19.60 -14.79
N ASP A 251 3.62 -20.58 -14.50
CA ASP A 251 2.81 -20.61 -13.28
C ASP A 251 3.66 -20.61 -12.00
N GLY A 252 4.82 -21.24 -12.01
CA GLY A 252 5.73 -21.30 -10.87
C GLY A 252 6.29 -19.93 -10.52
N GLN A 253 6.73 -19.16 -11.53
CA GLN A 253 7.23 -17.80 -11.33
C GLN A 253 6.12 -16.84 -10.93
N ALA A 254 4.94 -16.94 -11.57
CA ALA A 254 3.77 -16.14 -11.23
C ALA A 254 3.34 -16.39 -9.76
N LEU A 255 3.30 -17.67 -9.35
CA LEU A 255 2.97 -18.04 -7.98
C LEU A 255 4.01 -17.52 -6.98
N ARG A 256 5.31 -17.60 -7.32
CA ARG A 256 6.36 -17.05 -6.46
C ARG A 256 6.18 -15.56 -6.25
N TRP A 257 5.88 -14.79 -7.30
CA TRP A 257 5.64 -13.37 -7.19
C TRP A 257 4.36 -13.06 -6.40
N ALA A 258 3.28 -13.80 -6.63
CA ALA A 258 2.03 -13.61 -5.89
C ALA A 258 2.17 -13.90 -4.39
N LEU A 259 3.02 -14.85 -4.00
CA LEU A 259 3.22 -15.26 -2.60
C LEU A 259 4.30 -14.45 -1.88
N SER A 260 5.39 -14.09 -2.56
CA SER A 260 6.58 -13.48 -1.95
C SER A 260 7.06 -12.20 -2.64
N GLY A 261 6.39 -11.74 -3.68
CA GLY A 261 6.59 -10.41 -4.25
C GLY A 261 5.99 -9.35 -3.34
N GLY A 262 6.73 -8.29 -3.09
CA GLY A 262 6.22 -7.14 -2.33
C GLY A 262 5.66 -6.05 -3.25
N GLU A 263 5.21 -4.97 -2.60
CA GLU A 263 4.80 -3.71 -3.23
C GLU A 263 3.54 -3.79 -4.10
N ASP A 264 2.64 -4.75 -3.85
CA ASP A 264 1.35 -4.85 -4.55
C ASP A 264 0.31 -3.86 -3.99
N TYR A 265 0.37 -3.57 -2.69
CA TYR A 265 -0.54 -2.65 -1.98
C TYR A 265 -2.02 -2.98 -2.22
N GLU A 266 -2.31 -4.26 -2.34
CA GLU A 266 -3.65 -4.84 -2.27
C GLU A 266 -4.02 -5.09 -0.80
N LEU A 267 -5.31 -5.37 -0.52
CA LEU A 267 -5.74 -5.77 0.82
C LEU A 267 -5.86 -7.28 0.92
N CYS A 268 -5.31 -7.86 1.99
CA CYS A 268 -5.62 -9.19 2.46
C CYS A 268 -6.50 -9.05 3.72
N PHE A 269 -7.65 -9.72 3.74
CA PHE A 269 -8.60 -9.58 4.83
C PHE A 269 -9.35 -10.88 5.12
N THR A 270 -9.85 -11.00 6.34
CA THR A 270 -10.63 -12.16 6.78
C THR A 270 -12.07 -11.78 7.06
N VAL A 271 -13.01 -12.67 6.73
CA VAL A 271 -14.44 -12.41 6.84
C VAL A 271 -15.15 -13.59 7.48
N PRO A 272 -15.92 -13.38 8.55
CA PRO A 272 -16.76 -14.40 9.14
C PRO A 272 -17.79 -14.94 8.12
N GLU A 273 -18.12 -16.23 8.19
CA GLU A 273 -19.11 -16.86 7.29
C GLU A 273 -20.42 -16.06 7.19
N LEU A 274 -20.89 -15.52 8.30
CA LEU A 274 -22.13 -14.73 8.34
C LEU A 274 -22.06 -13.42 7.56
N ASN A 275 -20.86 -12.86 7.33
CA ASN A 275 -20.66 -11.59 6.65
C ASN A 275 -20.31 -11.75 5.16
N ARG A 276 -20.09 -12.98 4.68
CA ARG A 276 -19.70 -13.23 3.28
C ARG A 276 -20.70 -12.66 2.28
N GLY A 277 -21.98 -12.83 2.53
CA GLY A 277 -23.04 -12.29 1.66
C GLY A 277 -23.07 -10.75 1.59
N ALA A 278 -22.43 -10.06 2.53
CA ALA A 278 -22.34 -8.59 2.51
C ALA A 278 -21.21 -8.07 1.63
N LEU A 279 -20.20 -8.90 1.28
CA LEU A 279 -19.03 -8.46 0.52
C LEU A 279 -19.38 -7.92 -0.86
N ASP A 280 -20.19 -8.64 -1.63
CA ASP A 280 -20.57 -8.21 -2.99
C ASP A 280 -21.30 -6.86 -2.96
N VAL A 281 -22.10 -6.63 -1.94
CA VAL A 281 -22.82 -5.37 -1.77
C VAL A 281 -21.86 -4.24 -1.35
N ALA A 282 -20.89 -4.55 -0.48
CA ALA A 282 -20.00 -3.55 0.09
C ALA A 282 -18.88 -3.14 -0.86
N ILE A 283 -18.22 -4.10 -1.52
CA ILE A 283 -17.02 -3.85 -2.32
C ILE A 283 -17.13 -4.29 -3.78
N GLY A 284 -18.14 -5.09 -4.15
CA GLY A 284 -18.29 -5.61 -5.53
C GLY A 284 -18.48 -4.54 -6.60
N GLN A 285 -18.95 -3.33 -6.23
CA GLN A 285 -19.15 -2.20 -7.14
C GLN A 285 -17.95 -1.25 -7.22
N LEU A 286 -16.86 -1.51 -6.46
CA LEU A 286 -15.70 -0.63 -6.40
C LEU A 286 -14.70 -0.84 -7.55
N GLY A 287 -15.02 -1.73 -8.51
CA GLY A 287 -14.26 -1.90 -9.74
C GLY A 287 -12.96 -2.70 -9.60
N VAL A 288 -12.66 -3.25 -8.43
CA VAL A 288 -11.52 -4.13 -8.19
C VAL A 288 -12.03 -5.51 -7.78
N PRO A 289 -11.61 -6.58 -8.45
CA PRO A 289 -12.00 -7.94 -8.07
C PRO A 289 -11.42 -8.29 -6.69
N PHE A 290 -12.13 -9.14 -5.97
CA PHE A 290 -11.64 -9.76 -4.74
C PHE A 290 -11.87 -11.27 -4.80
N THR A 291 -10.94 -12.02 -4.26
CA THR A 291 -10.91 -13.48 -4.40
C THR A 291 -10.75 -14.16 -3.06
N CYS A 292 -11.57 -15.16 -2.78
CA CYS A 292 -11.40 -16.05 -1.63
C CYS A 292 -10.25 -17.01 -1.93
N ILE A 293 -9.22 -16.99 -1.06
CA ILE A 293 -8.01 -17.78 -1.25
C ILE A 293 -7.79 -18.85 -0.16
N GLY A 294 -8.67 -18.91 0.85
CA GLY A 294 -8.47 -19.86 1.93
C GLY A 294 -9.35 -19.61 3.14
N GLN A 295 -8.95 -20.19 4.26
CA GLN A 295 -9.70 -20.11 5.51
C GLN A 295 -8.78 -20.15 6.72
N MET A 296 -9.13 -19.41 7.77
CA MET A 296 -8.49 -19.46 9.07
C MET A 296 -8.86 -20.78 9.78
N SER A 297 -7.92 -21.35 10.54
CA SER A 297 -8.11 -22.66 11.19
C SER A 297 -7.56 -22.70 12.61
N ALA A 298 -8.22 -23.46 13.48
CA ALA A 298 -7.74 -23.78 14.83
C ALA A 298 -6.70 -24.92 14.84
N ASP A 299 -6.79 -25.81 13.83
CA ASP A 299 -6.03 -27.05 13.78
C ASP A 299 -4.68 -26.91 13.05
N ILE A 300 -4.39 -25.70 12.58
CA ILE A 300 -3.19 -25.36 11.80
C ILE A 300 -2.33 -24.41 12.61
N GLU A 301 -1.03 -24.66 12.67
CA GLU A 301 -0.05 -23.71 13.18
C GLU A 301 0.60 -22.97 11.99
N GLY A 302 0.58 -21.64 12.04
CA GLY A 302 1.14 -20.80 10.98
C GLY A 302 0.35 -20.82 9.67
N LEU A 303 1.07 -20.76 8.55
CA LEU A 303 0.50 -20.79 7.19
C LEU A 303 0.72 -22.18 6.57
N ASN A 304 -0.36 -22.79 6.10
CA ASN A 304 -0.33 -24.00 5.29
C ASN A 304 -0.88 -23.72 3.91
N PHE A 305 -0.16 -24.17 2.89
CA PHE A 305 -0.55 -24.04 1.50
C PHE A 305 -1.04 -25.38 0.96
N VAL A 306 -2.05 -25.33 0.11
CA VAL A 306 -2.57 -26.49 -0.63
C VAL A 306 -2.61 -26.18 -2.11
N ARG A 307 -2.33 -27.21 -2.93
CA ARG A 307 -2.47 -27.21 -4.39
C ARG A 307 -3.21 -28.50 -4.79
N ASP A 308 -4.25 -28.42 -5.59
CA ASP A 308 -5.13 -29.56 -5.93
C ASP A 308 -5.60 -30.32 -4.68
N GLY A 309 -5.86 -29.58 -3.58
CA GLY A 309 -6.27 -30.14 -2.30
C GLY A 309 -5.15 -30.84 -1.50
N MET A 310 -3.93 -30.90 -2.01
CA MET A 310 -2.77 -31.57 -1.37
C MET A 310 -1.84 -30.53 -0.73
N PRO A 311 -1.28 -30.81 0.47
CA PRO A 311 -0.32 -29.91 1.10
C PRO A 311 0.92 -29.68 0.22
N VAL A 312 1.32 -28.41 0.11
CA VAL A 312 2.58 -27.99 -0.53
C VAL A 312 3.37 -27.08 0.39
N THR A 313 4.67 -27.07 0.26
CA THR A 313 5.56 -26.22 1.06
C THR A 313 6.40 -25.37 0.15
N PHE A 314 6.62 -24.13 0.55
CA PHE A 314 7.50 -23.17 -0.11
C PHE A 314 8.58 -22.73 0.87
N ASP A 315 9.80 -22.59 0.41
CA ASP A 315 10.92 -21.99 1.13
C ASP A 315 11.00 -20.46 0.92
N TRP A 316 10.00 -19.91 0.24
CA TRP A 316 9.92 -18.48 -0.05
C TRP A 316 9.55 -17.68 1.19
N LYS A 317 10.11 -16.49 1.28
CA LYS A 317 9.87 -15.54 2.37
C LYS A 317 9.43 -14.21 1.77
N GLY A 318 8.73 -13.42 2.54
CA GLY A 318 8.48 -12.01 2.21
C GLY A 318 9.77 -11.20 2.23
N TYR A 319 9.68 -9.94 1.82
CA TYR A 319 10.81 -9.03 1.82
C TYR A 319 11.25 -8.72 3.26
N ASP A 320 12.56 -8.60 3.46
CA ASP A 320 13.16 -8.21 4.74
C ASP A 320 14.39 -7.35 4.47
N HIS A 321 14.38 -6.09 4.93
CA HIS A 321 15.45 -5.12 4.76
C HIS A 321 16.80 -5.55 5.30
N PHE A 322 16.84 -6.44 6.28
CA PHE A 322 18.05 -6.86 6.97
C PHE A 322 18.37 -8.35 6.75
N ALA A 323 17.59 -9.05 5.92
CA ALA A 323 17.92 -10.41 5.53
C ALA A 323 19.24 -10.40 4.74
N THR A 324 20.15 -11.27 5.12
CA THR A 324 21.39 -11.50 4.33
C THR A 324 21.01 -12.22 3.03
N PRO A 325 21.51 -11.75 1.86
CA PRO A 325 21.21 -12.37 0.57
C PRO A 325 21.66 -13.82 0.48
#